data_e261017d36bf62a6a7590e48b6be618a
#
_entry.id   e261017d36bf62a6a7590e48b6be618a
#
_cell.length_a   1.000
_cell.length_b   1.000
_cell.length_c   1.000
_cell.angle_alpha   90.00
_cell.angle_beta   90.00
_cell.angle_gamma   90.00
#
_symmetry.space_group_name_H-M   'P 1'
#
loop_
_entity.id
_entity.type
_entity.pdbx_description
1 polymer ?
#
loop_
_entity_poly.entity_id
_entity_poly.type
_entity_poly.pdbx_seq_one_letter_code
_entity_poly.pdbx_strand_id
1 'polypeptide(L)'
;MIETDIRELNEKIQRESQFVDLINLEMNKVIVGQKQMTERLLIGLLANGHILLEGVPGLAKTLAIKSLSSAISADFSRIQFTPDLLPADLIGTLIYSQKKEEFVVRRGPIFANFVLADEINRSPAKVQSALLEAMQEHQVTIGEETFKLPDPFLVMATQNPIEQEGTYPLPEAQVDRFMLKVIINYPKKEEEKLILRQNITNSASKINAVVRPEDILRAREVCREVYLDEKIENYITDIVFASRFPSDYRLKRFANMISYGGSPRASINLALASKAYAFIKRRGYVIPEDVRAVALDVLRHRIGLTYEAEAENITTEEIINEILNTIEVP
;
A
#
# COMPACT_ATOMS: atom_id res chain seq x y z
N MET A 1 -20.17 11.96 27.88
CA MET A 1 -19.15 12.67 27.10
C MET A 1 -18.63 11.78 25.97
N ILE A 2 -18.09 10.58 26.22
CA ILE A 2 -17.54 9.68 25.17
C ILE A 2 -18.59 9.23 24.15
N GLU A 3 -19.81 8.88 24.54
CA GLU A 3 -20.88 8.43 23.61
C GLU A 3 -21.36 9.53 22.65
N THR A 4 -21.42 10.77 23.12
CA THR A 4 -21.82 11.91 22.27
C THR A 4 -20.73 12.21 21.24
N ASP A 5 -19.46 12.16 21.64
CA ASP A 5 -18.31 12.35 20.76
C ASP A 5 -18.22 11.28 19.66
N ILE A 6 -18.50 10.02 19.99
CA ILE A 6 -18.47 8.91 19.02
C ILE A 6 -19.61 9.05 18.00
N ARG A 7 -20.78 9.51 18.41
CA ARG A 7 -21.91 9.70 17.50
C ARG A 7 -21.64 10.83 16.50
N GLU A 8 -21.16 11.96 16.98
CA GLU A 8 -20.76 13.08 16.12
C GLU A 8 -19.64 12.68 15.15
N LEU A 9 -18.68 11.92 15.64
CA LEU A 9 -17.59 11.38 14.81
C LEU A 9 -18.12 10.42 13.73
N ASN A 10 -19.07 9.54 14.06
CA ASN A 10 -19.70 8.66 13.08
C ASN A 10 -20.42 9.46 11.98
N GLU A 11 -21.18 10.49 12.34
CA GLU A 11 -21.88 11.36 11.39
C GLU A 11 -20.89 12.10 10.48
N LYS A 12 -19.78 12.60 11.05
CA LYS A 12 -18.70 13.25 10.31
C LYS A 12 -18.07 12.26 9.32
N ILE A 13 -17.73 11.05 9.76
CA ILE A 13 -17.13 10.02 8.92
C ILE A 13 -18.08 9.55 7.82
N GLN A 14 -19.36 9.35 8.12
CA GLN A 14 -20.36 9.00 7.11
C GLN A 14 -20.44 10.04 5.99
N ARG A 15 -20.35 11.32 6.33
CA ARG A 15 -20.35 12.40 5.34
C ARG A 15 -19.06 12.44 4.55
N GLU A 16 -17.91 12.43 5.25
CA GLU A 16 -16.59 12.59 4.63
C GLU A 16 -16.14 11.34 3.85
N SER A 17 -16.73 10.16 4.07
CA SER A 17 -16.40 8.92 3.36
C SER A 17 -17.25 8.65 2.12
N GLN A 18 -18.21 9.49 1.78
CA GLN A 18 -19.11 9.29 0.62
C GLN A 18 -18.33 9.18 -0.71
N PHE A 19 -17.23 9.89 -0.82
CA PHE A 19 -16.39 9.85 -2.02
C PHE A 19 -15.82 8.45 -2.33
N VAL A 20 -15.69 7.58 -1.32
CA VAL A 20 -15.22 6.20 -1.50
C VAL A 20 -16.14 5.43 -2.45
N ASP A 21 -17.46 5.61 -2.34
CA ASP A 21 -18.41 4.97 -3.24
C ASP A 21 -18.29 5.53 -4.66
N LEU A 22 -18.09 6.85 -4.79
CA LEU A 22 -17.89 7.48 -6.09
C LEU A 22 -16.64 6.95 -6.79
N ILE A 23 -15.54 6.84 -6.06
CA ILE A 23 -14.30 6.23 -6.61
C ILE A 23 -14.56 4.78 -7.00
N ASN A 24 -15.19 3.99 -6.13
CA ASN A 24 -15.48 2.58 -6.43
C ASN A 24 -16.39 2.43 -7.66
N LEU A 25 -17.38 3.29 -7.83
CA LEU A 25 -18.26 3.30 -9.01
C LEU A 25 -17.47 3.57 -10.30
N GLU A 26 -16.55 4.56 -10.27
CA GLU A 26 -15.72 4.88 -11.43
C GLU A 26 -14.71 3.76 -11.72
N MET A 27 -14.05 3.22 -10.71
CA MET A 27 -13.09 2.14 -10.87
C MET A 27 -13.74 0.85 -11.40
N ASN A 28 -14.95 0.51 -10.93
CA ASN A 28 -15.70 -0.67 -11.38
C ASN A 28 -16.13 -0.60 -12.85
N LYS A 29 -16.08 0.56 -13.51
CA LYS A 29 -16.33 0.68 -14.97
C LYS A 29 -15.24 0.01 -15.80
N VAL A 30 -14.01 -0.04 -15.28
CA VAL A 30 -12.82 -0.51 -16.02
C VAL A 30 -12.12 -1.69 -15.36
N ILE A 31 -12.27 -1.87 -14.04
CA ILE A 31 -11.67 -2.95 -13.29
C ILE A 31 -12.74 -3.96 -12.94
N VAL A 32 -12.60 -5.15 -13.49
CA VAL A 32 -13.47 -6.29 -13.18
C VAL A 32 -12.81 -7.14 -12.10
N GLY A 33 -13.55 -7.45 -11.05
CA GLY A 33 -12.99 -8.16 -9.91
C GLY A 33 -12.00 -7.27 -9.13
N GLN A 34 -10.95 -7.89 -8.56
CA GLN A 34 -9.84 -7.18 -7.87
C GLN A 34 -10.30 -6.18 -6.79
N LYS A 35 -11.45 -6.43 -6.15
CA LYS A 35 -12.02 -5.55 -5.11
C LYS A 35 -11.04 -5.33 -3.96
N GLN A 36 -10.31 -6.38 -3.58
CA GLN A 36 -9.30 -6.30 -2.53
C GLN A 36 -8.20 -5.29 -2.90
N MET A 37 -7.69 -5.35 -4.14
CA MET A 37 -6.65 -4.42 -4.60
C MET A 37 -7.14 -2.97 -4.53
N THR A 38 -8.36 -2.69 -5.01
CA THR A 38 -8.96 -1.34 -4.95
C THR A 38 -9.12 -0.86 -3.52
N GLU A 39 -9.63 -1.71 -2.63
CA GLU A 39 -9.80 -1.38 -1.20
C GLU A 39 -8.44 -1.10 -0.54
N ARG A 40 -7.39 -1.89 -0.84
CA ARG A 40 -6.03 -1.67 -0.31
C ARG A 40 -5.37 -0.39 -0.85
N LEU A 41 -5.64 -0.03 -2.10
CA LEU A 41 -5.20 1.26 -2.65
C LEU A 41 -5.83 2.43 -1.88
N LEU A 42 -7.13 2.35 -1.57
CA LEU A 42 -7.81 3.36 -0.77
C LEU A 42 -7.29 3.42 0.67
N ILE A 43 -7.02 2.27 1.30
CA ILE A 43 -6.40 2.21 2.63
C ILE A 43 -5.03 2.90 2.62
N GLY A 44 -4.16 2.54 1.68
CA GLY A 44 -2.84 3.18 1.56
C GLY A 44 -2.93 4.68 1.34
N LEU A 45 -3.86 5.11 0.49
CA LEU A 45 -4.10 6.53 0.23
C LEU A 45 -4.56 7.29 1.47
N LEU A 46 -5.53 6.77 2.22
CA LEU A 46 -6.10 7.38 3.42
C LEU A 46 -5.15 7.34 4.62
N ALA A 47 -4.42 6.24 4.78
CA ALA A 47 -3.44 6.08 5.85
C ALA A 47 -2.08 6.73 5.54
N ASN A 48 -1.94 7.39 4.39
CA ASN A 48 -0.68 7.98 3.91
C ASN A 48 0.47 6.97 3.85
N GLY A 49 0.18 5.75 3.38
CA GLY A 49 1.14 4.65 3.25
C GLY A 49 1.31 4.22 1.81
N HIS A 50 2.42 3.56 1.52
CA HIS A 50 2.76 3.04 0.20
C HIS A 50 2.48 1.54 0.12
N ILE A 51 2.30 1.01 -1.08
CA ILE A 51 1.83 -0.35 -1.31
C ILE A 51 2.78 -1.12 -2.22
N LEU A 52 3.12 -2.33 -1.82
CA LEU A 52 3.81 -3.30 -2.64
C LEU A 52 2.80 -4.33 -3.15
N LEU A 53 2.66 -4.45 -4.46
CA LEU A 53 1.84 -5.49 -5.09
C LEU A 53 2.71 -6.63 -5.60
N GLU A 54 2.38 -7.83 -5.18
CA GLU A 54 2.98 -9.04 -5.71
C GLU A 54 1.97 -9.82 -6.53
N GLY A 55 2.36 -10.22 -7.72
CA GLY A 55 1.50 -11.00 -8.62
C GLY A 55 2.03 -11.02 -10.04
N VAL A 56 1.54 -11.99 -10.81
CA VAL A 56 1.95 -12.19 -12.20
C VAL A 56 1.58 -10.98 -13.09
N PRO A 57 2.22 -10.82 -14.24
CA PRO A 57 1.84 -9.80 -15.23
C PRO A 57 0.40 -9.97 -15.71
N GLY A 58 -0.22 -8.89 -16.19
CA GLY A 58 -1.57 -8.94 -16.79
C GLY A 58 -2.74 -8.84 -15.80
N LEU A 59 -2.52 -8.66 -14.50
CA LEU A 59 -3.57 -8.57 -13.49
C LEU A 59 -4.08 -7.14 -13.22
N ALA A 60 -4.10 -6.29 -14.24
CA ALA A 60 -4.63 -4.92 -14.21
C ALA A 60 -4.00 -3.99 -13.16
N LYS A 61 -2.78 -4.28 -12.65
CA LYS A 61 -2.09 -3.46 -11.65
C LYS A 61 -1.92 -2.01 -12.11
N THR A 62 -1.39 -1.80 -13.32
CA THR A 62 -1.24 -0.46 -13.92
C THR A 62 -2.58 0.23 -14.12
N LEU A 63 -3.59 -0.52 -14.56
CA LEU A 63 -4.93 0.02 -14.77
C LEU A 63 -5.54 0.52 -13.47
N ALA A 64 -5.34 -0.19 -12.35
CA ALA A 64 -5.92 0.16 -11.07
C ALA A 64 -5.42 1.52 -10.55
N ILE A 65 -4.10 1.73 -10.49
CA ILE A 65 -3.56 3.00 -9.97
C ILE A 65 -3.83 4.17 -10.94
N LYS A 66 -3.75 3.93 -12.25
CA LYS A 66 -4.11 4.94 -13.25
C LYS A 66 -5.59 5.34 -13.15
N SER A 67 -6.46 4.36 -12.92
CA SER A 67 -7.89 4.60 -12.73
C SER A 67 -8.17 5.39 -11.46
N LEU A 68 -7.50 5.04 -10.36
CA LEU A 68 -7.61 5.76 -9.11
C LEU A 68 -7.15 7.21 -9.25
N SER A 69 -5.99 7.45 -9.89
CA SER A 69 -5.50 8.82 -10.12
C SER A 69 -6.45 9.65 -10.97
N SER A 70 -7.04 9.04 -12.01
CA SER A 70 -8.03 9.70 -12.86
C SER A 70 -9.32 10.05 -12.11
N ALA A 71 -9.79 9.15 -11.23
CA ALA A 71 -10.98 9.39 -10.41
C ALA A 71 -10.77 10.52 -9.37
N ILE A 72 -9.52 10.76 -8.95
CA ILE A 72 -9.14 11.80 -7.97
C ILE A 72 -8.66 13.09 -8.65
N SER A 73 -8.61 13.16 -9.98
CA SER A 73 -8.03 14.29 -10.72
C SER A 73 -6.58 14.61 -10.34
N ALA A 74 -5.78 13.57 -10.12
CA ALA A 74 -4.41 13.66 -9.65
C ALA A 74 -3.42 13.22 -10.73
N ASP A 75 -2.19 13.71 -10.65
CA ASP A 75 -1.12 13.36 -11.58
C ASP A 75 -0.65 11.92 -11.39
N PHE A 76 -0.44 11.23 -12.52
CA PHE A 76 0.02 9.84 -12.55
C PHE A 76 1.33 9.71 -13.33
N SER A 77 2.27 8.95 -12.77
CA SER A 77 3.51 8.57 -13.45
C SER A 77 3.74 7.06 -13.35
N ARG A 78 4.20 6.46 -14.43
CA ARG A 78 4.68 5.07 -14.46
C ARG A 78 6.18 5.06 -14.71
N ILE A 79 6.89 4.35 -13.87
CA ILE A 79 8.34 4.16 -13.95
C ILE A 79 8.59 2.67 -14.07
N GLN A 80 9.10 2.24 -15.22
CA GLN A 80 9.54 0.86 -15.44
C GLN A 80 10.94 0.70 -14.89
N PHE A 81 11.10 -0.17 -13.91
CA PHE A 81 12.40 -0.45 -13.33
C PHE A 81 13.16 -1.44 -14.21
N THR A 82 14.38 -1.08 -14.58
CA THR A 82 15.26 -1.85 -15.46
C THR A 82 16.68 -1.87 -14.88
N PRO A 83 17.54 -2.83 -15.27
CA PRO A 83 18.90 -2.93 -14.73
C PRO A 83 19.79 -1.71 -15.01
N ASP A 84 19.50 -0.96 -16.05
CA ASP A 84 20.23 0.24 -16.49
C ASP A 84 19.68 1.56 -15.93
N LEU A 85 18.56 1.52 -15.20
CA LEU A 85 17.96 2.71 -14.60
C LEU A 85 18.90 3.35 -13.56
N LEU A 86 18.99 4.68 -13.59
CA LEU A 86 19.78 5.45 -12.63
C LEU A 86 18.88 6.22 -11.66
N PRO A 87 19.34 6.56 -10.44
CA PRO A 87 18.61 7.41 -9.51
C PRO A 87 18.16 8.74 -10.13
N ALA A 88 19.01 9.34 -10.98
CA ALA A 88 18.71 10.59 -11.68
C ALA A 88 17.51 10.48 -12.65
N ASP A 89 17.29 9.30 -13.23
CA ASP A 89 16.13 9.05 -14.10
C ASP A 89 14.82 9.06 -13.30
N LEU A 90 14.89 8.73 -12.03
CA LEU A 90 13.77 8.72 -11.10
C LEU A 90 13.48 10.11 -10.51
N ILE A 91 14.50 10.72 -9.90
CA ILE A 91 14.35 11.97 -9.13
C ILE A 91 14.55 13.22 -9.98
N GLY A 92 15.30 13.11 -11.07
CA GLY A 92 15.70 14.23 -11.90
C GLY A 92 17.15 14.61 -11.73
N THR A 93 17.58 15.61 -12.49
CA THR A 93 18.99 16.04 -12.56
C THR A 93 19.10 17.52 -12.90
N LEU A 94 20.30 18.07 -12.71
CA LEU A 94 20.67 19.39 -13.24
C LEU A 94 21.09 19.25 -14.71
N ILE A 95 20.53 20.08 -15.57
CA ILE A 95 20.92 20.19 -16.97
C ILE A 95 21.40 21.60 -17.27
N TYR A 96 22.45 21.74 -18.05
CA TYR A 96 22.93 23.04 -18.49
C TYR A 96 22.03 23.58 -19.61
N SER A 97 21.40 24.72 -19.38
CA SER A 97 20.57 25.42 -20.36
C SER A 97 21.41 26.41 -21.17
N GLN A 98 21.71 26.10 -22.42
CA GLN A 98 22.46 27.00 -23.32
C GLN A 98 21.73 28.35 -23.53
N LYS A 99 20.39 28.38 -23.43
CA LYS A 99 19.62 29.61 -23.60
C LYS A 99 19.73 30.56 -22.41
N LYS A 100 19.90 30.00 -21.20
CA LYS A 100 19.98 30.80 -19.96
C LYS A 100 21.38 30.90 -19.42
N GLU A 101 22.33 30.12 -20.00
CA GLU A 101 23.72 30.00 -19.54
C GLU A 101 23.85 29.61 -18.07
N GLU A 102 22.87 28.81 -17.57
CA GLU A 102 22.78 28.34 -16.18
C GLU A 102 22.36 26.86 -16.11
N PHE A 103 22.64 26.24 -14.95
CA PHE A 103 22.10 24.93 -14.63
C PHE A 103 20.65 25.07 -14.20
N VAL A 104 19.75 24.31 -14.81
CA VAL A 104 18.34 24.25 -14.46
C VAL A 104 17.97 22.84 -13.98
N VAL A 105 17.08 22.78 -12.99
CA VAL A 105 16.57 21.50 -12.48
C VAL A 105 15.58 20.94 -13.49
N ARG A 106 15.84 19.71 -13.93
CA ARG A 106 14.89 18.88 -14.66
C ARG A 106 14.33 17.85 -13.69
N ARG A 107 13.08 18.01 -13.26
CA ARG A 107 12.39 17.08 -12.36
C ARG A 107 12.16 15.75 -13.04
N GLY A 108 12.34 14.67 -12.29
CA GLY A 108 12.07 13.30 -12.72
C GLY A 108 10.60 12.88 -12.57
N PRO A 109 10.25 11.67 -13.01
CA PRO A 109 8.88 11.16 -13.01
C PRO A 109 8.30 10.93 -11.61
N ILE A 110 9.10 10.99 -10.55
CA ILE A 110 8.63 10.84 -9.17
C ILE A 110 7.77 12.03 -8.70
N PHE A 111 7.84 13.18 -9.41
CA PHE A 111 7.03 14.35 -9.10
C PHE A 111 5.59 14.25 -9.62
N ALA A 112 4.90 13.18 -9.20
CA ALA A 112 3.49 12.94 -9.46
C ALA A 112 2.81 12.51 -8.16
N ASN A 113 1.49 12.72 -8.05
CA ASN A 113 0.71 12.28 -6.89
C ASN A 113 0.67 10.75 -6.77
N PHE A 114 0.53 10.07 -7.90
CA PHE A 114 0.45 8.61 -7.98
C PHE A 114 1.60 8.08 -8.84
N VAL A 115 2.46 7.29 -8.25
CA VAL A 115 3.61 6.70 -8.91
C VAL A 115 3.48 5.19 -8.93
N LEU A 116 3.49 4.60 -10.13
CA LEU A 116 3.67 3.17 -10.31
C LEU A 116 5.15 2.87 -10.54
N ALA A 117 5.79 2.24 -9.55
CA ALA A 117 7.13 1.68 -9.68
C ALA A 117 7.00 0.22 -10.15
N ASP A 118 7.02 0.02 -11.48
CA ASP A 118 6.74 -1.28 -12.08
C ASP A 118 8.00 -2.14 -12.10
N GLU A 119 7.90 -3.37 -11.57
CA GLU A 119 9.00 -4.34 -11.44
C GLU A 119 10.21 -3.80 -10.65
N ILE A 120 9.95 -3.26 -9.45
CA ILE A 120 10.97 -2.59 -8.61
C ILE A 120 12.22 -3.46 -8.37
N ASN A 121 12.06 -4.78 -8.33
CA ASN A 121 13.13 -5.74 -8.13
C ASN A 121 14.03 -5.95 -9.37
N ARG A 122 13.77 -5.31 -10.51
CA ARG A 122 14.62 -5.37 -11.71
C ARG A 122 15.70 -4.30 -11.76
N SER A 123 15.71 -3.36 -10.87
CA SER A 123 16.72 -2.30 -10.82
C SER A 123 17.74 -2.50 -9.70
N PRO A 124 18.95 -1.93 -9.85
CA PRO A 124 19.98 -1.97 -8.82
C PRO A 124 19.52 -1.32 -7.50
N ALA A 125 20.12 -1.76 -6.39
CA ALA A 125 19.77 -1.30 -5.04
C ALA A 125 19.84 0.23 -4.85
N LYS A 126 20.69 0.94 -5.61
CA LYS A 126 20.80 2.40 -5.55
C LYS A 126 19.52 3.10 -6.00
N VAL A 127 18.86 2.59 -7.06
CA VAL A 127 17.61 3.14 -7.58
C VAL A 127 16.45 2.82 -6.64
N GLN A 128 16.40 1.57 -6.15
CA GLN A 128 15.43 1.17 -5.12
C GLN A 128 15.52 2.07 -3.89
N SER A 129 16.75 2.32 -3.40
CA SER A 129 16.99 3.19 -2.24
C SER A 129 16.52 4.63 -2.47
N ALA A 130 16.74 5.20 -3.66
CA ALA A 130 16.30 6.54 -4.01
C ALA A 130 14.75 6.65 -3.98
N LEU A 131 14.03 5.65 -4.51
CA LEU A 131 12.56 5.61 -4.41
C LEU A 131 12.10 5.52 -2.96
N LEU A 132 12.69 4.62 -2.18
CA LEU A 132 12.30 4.37 -0.80
C LEU A 132 12.62 5.55 0.14
N GLU A 133 13.67 6.31 -0.15
CA GLU A 133 13.98 7.56 0.54
C GLU A 133 12.91 8.62 0.22
N ALA A 134 12.59 8.82 -1.05
CA ALA A 134 11.57 9.74 -1.48
C ALA A 134 10.18 9.40 -0.89
N MET A 135 9.84 8.11 -0.77
CA MET A 135 8.62 7.63 -0.11
C MET A 135 8.57 8.01 1.37
N GLN A 136 9.69 7.95 2.06
CA GLN A 136 9.76 8.19 3.50
C GLN A 136 9.82 9.69 3.83
N GLU A 137 10.65 10.44 3.08
CA GLU A 137 10.92 11.85 3.35
C GLU A 137 9.92 12.80 2.67
N HIS A 138 9.09 12.31 1.73
CA HIS A 138 8.18 13.12 0.91
C HIS A 138 8.87 14.30 0.21
N GLN A 139 10.15 14.16 -0.03
CA GLN A 139 10.99 15.16 -0.70
C GLN A 139 12.19 14.48 -1.38
N VAL A 140 12.79 15.18 -2.33
CA VAL A 140 14.03 14.74 -3.00
C VAL A 140 14.98 15.90 -3.16
N THR A 141 16.29 15.62 -3.12
CA THR A 141 17.35 16.61 -3.33
C THR A 141 17.94 16.43 -4.71
N ILE A 142 17.98 17.53 -5.50
CA ILE A 142 18.58 17.56 -6.84
C ILE A 142 19.65 18.66 -6.85
N GLY A 143 20.92 18.27 -6.96
CA GLY A 143 22.02 19.20 -6.75
C GLY A 143 22.08 19.65 -5.29
N GLU A 144 21.95 20.95 -5.06
CA GLU A 144 21.96 21.57 -3.73
C GLU A 144 20.55 21.90 -3.19
N GLU A 145 19.50 21.71 -4.00
CA GLU A 145 18.14 22.11 -3.66
C GLU A 145 17.27 20.89 -3.31
N THR A 146 16.42 21.05 -2.27
CA THR A 146 15.44 20.06 -1.84
C THR A 146 14.04 20.46 -2.27
N PHE A 147 13.36 19.54 -2.93
CA PHE A 147 12.01 19.73 -3.48
C PHE A 147 11.03 18.80 -2.80
N LYS A 148 9.92 19.35 -2.31
CA LYS A 148 8.80 18.56 -1.80
C LYS A 148 8.08 17.83 -2.94
N LEU A 149 7.66 16.61 -2.68
CA LEU A 149 6.79 15.87 -3.58
C LEU A 149 5.33 16.36 -3.44
N PRO A 150 4.49 16.13 -4.47
CA PRO A 150 3.07 16.46 -4.38
C PRO A 150 2.37 15.75 -3.24
N ASP A 151 1.33 16.33 -2.67
CA ASP A 151 0.46 15.69 -1.68
C ASP A 151 -1.00 15.72 -2.19
N PRO A 152 -1.72 14.59 -2.18
CA PRO A 152 -1.33 13.26 -1.71
C PRO A 152 -0.25 12.60 -2.59
N PHE A 153 0.67 11.86 -1.94
CA PHE A 153 1.71 11.08 -2.61
C PHE A 153 1.55 9.60 -2.29
N LEU A 154 1.32 8.79 -3.32
CA LEU A 154 1.16 7.34 -3.18
C LEU A 154 2.06 6.62 -4.19
N VAL A 155 2.95 5.79 -3.69
CA VAL A 155 3.71 4.85 -4.51
C VAL A 155 3.07 3.47 -4.43
N MET A 156 2.79 2.91 -5.58
CA MET A 156 2.45 1.50 -5.76
C MET A 156 3.62 0.83 -6.48
N ALA A 157 4.40 0.03 -5.78
CA ALA A 157 5.45 -0.77 -6.37
C ALA A 157 4.94 -2.16 -6.75
N THR A 158 5.45 -2.74 -7.82
CA THR A 158 5.10 -4.11 -8.22
C THR A 158 6.33 -5.02 -8.19
N GLN A 159 6.10 -6.28 -7.83
CA GLN A 159 7.06 -7.36 -7.95
C GLN A 159 6.43 -8.53 -8.71
N ASN A 160 7.23 -9.19 -9.55
CA ASN A 160 6.84 -10.44 -10.16
C ASN A 160 7.52 -11.60 -9.40
N PRO A 161 6.77 -12.48 -8.73
CA PRO A 161 7.36 -13.56 -7.93
C PRO A 161 7.98 -14.68 -8.78
N ILE A 162 7.62 -14.77 -10.07
CA ILE A 162 8.06 -15.86 -10.96
C ILE A 162 9.42 -15.55 -11.59
N GLU A 163 9.71 -14.29 -11.88
CA GLU A 163 10.97 -13.88 -12.48
C GLU A 163 12.07 -13.78 -11.43
N GLN A 164 13.02 -14.72 -11.48
CA GLN A 164 14.19 -14.75 -10.60
C GLN A 164 15.46 -14.29 -11.30
N GLU A 165 15.58 -14.51 -12.62
CA GLU A 165 16.77 -14.09 -13.38
C GLU A 165 16.81 -12.56 -13.56
N GLY A 166 17.97 -11.97 -13.28
CA GLY A 166 18.19 -10.52 -13.43
C GLY A 166 17.45 -9.67 -12.41
N THR A 167 17.07 -10.24 -11.28
CA THR A 167 16.39 -9.51 -10.19
C THR A 167 17.32 -9.19 -9.03
N TYR A 168 17.06 -8.06 -8.39
CA TYR A 168 17.72 -7.59 -7.17
C TYR A 168 16.64 -7.57 -6.06
N PRO A 169 16.58 -8.58 -5.21
CA PRO A 169 15.58 -8.63 -4.15
C PRO A 169 15.72 -7.43 -3.23
N LEU A 170 14.58 -6.87 -2.84
CA LEU A 170 14.55 -5.80 -1.85
C LEU A 170 14.97 -6.37 -0.49
N PRO A 171 15.95 -5.76 0.19
CA PRO A 171 16.26 -6.11 1.58
C PRO A 171 15.02 -5.94 2.48
N GLU A 172 14.89 -6.78 3.50
CA GLU A 172 13.75 -6.78 4.43
C GLU A 172 13.48 -5.41 5.05
N ALA A 173 14.54 -4.70 5.49
CA ALA A 173 14.44 -3.35 6.04
C ALA A 173 13.89 -2.32 5.03
N GLN A 174 14.00 -2.60 3.74
CA GLN A 174 13.44 -1.77 2.67
C GLN A 174 11.98 -2.12 2.40
N VAL A 175 11.63 -3.40 2.41
CA VAL A 175 10.24 -3.86 2.25
C VAL A 175 9.36 -3.40 3.41
N ASP A 176 9.90 -3.30 4.64
CA ASP A 176 9.20 -2.79 5.84
C ASP A 176 8.71 -1.33 5.67
N ARG A 177 9.23 -0.57 4.70
CA ARG A 177 8.77 0.80 4.40
C ARG A 177 7.41 0.84 3.69
N PHE A 178 7.01 -0.23 3.01
CA PHE A 178 5.67 -0.35 2.46
C PHE A 178 4.68 -0.65 3.58
N MET A 179 3.57 0.09 3.62
CA MET A 179 2.51 -0.14 4.60
C MET A 179 1.86 -1.50 4.40
N LEU A 180 1.53 -1.82 3.15
CA LEU A 180 0.85 -3.05 2.76
C LEU A 180 1.67 -3.79 1.70
N LYS A 181 1.77 -5.11 1.83
CA LYS A 181 2.14 -6.03 0.75
C LYS A 181 0.92 -6.85 0.38
N VAL A 182 0.41 -6.63 -0.84
CA VAL A 182 -0.84 -7.24 -1.32
C VAL A 182 -0.54 -8.26 -2.40
N ILE A 183 -1.00 -9.48 -2.21
CA ILE A 183 -0.89 -10.55 -3.21
C ILE A 183 -2.11 -10.48 -4.12
N ILE A 184 -1.85 -10.38 -5.42
CA ILE A 184 -2.87 -10.32 -6.46
C ILE A 184 -3.00 -11.67 -7.14
N ASN A 185 -4.17 -12.25 -7.01
CA ASN A 185 -4.51 -13.53 -7.61
C ASN A 185 -5.18 -13.35 -8.97
N TYR A 186 -5.23 -14.44 -9.75
CA TYR A 186 -5.99 -14.49 -10.99
C TYR A 186 -7.47 -14.18 -10.73
N PRO A 187 -8.15 -13.54 -11.71
CA PRO A 187 -9.59 -13.35 -11.63
C PRO A 187 -10.33 -14.69 -11.66
N LYS A 188 -11.53 -14.72 -11.10
CA LYS A 188 -12.40 -15.88 -11.21
C LYS A 188 -12.88 -16.02 -12.65
N LYS A 189 -13.25 -17.26 -13.06
CA LYS A 189 -13.70 -17.56 -14.41
C LYS A 189 -14.80 -16.61 -14.94
N GLU A 190 -15.75 -16.26 -14.09
CA GLU A 190 -16.83 -15.34 -14.48
C GLU A 190 -16.34 -13.88 -14.65
N GLU A 191 -15.37 -13.45 -13.83
CA GLU A 191 -14.72 -12.15 -13.96
C GLU A 191 -13.89 -12.10 -15.26
N GLU A 192 -13.16 -13.17 -15.58
CA GLU A 192 -12.38 -13.27 -16.81
C GLU A 192 -13.26 -13.21 -18.07
N LYS A 193 -14.44 -13.82 -18.05
CA LYS A 193 -15.43 -13.67 -19.13
C LYS A 193 -15.89 -12.22 -19.31
N LEU A 194 -16.07 -11.47 -18.20
CA LEU A 194 -16.43 -10.06 -18.27
C LEU A 194 -15.28 -9.22 -18.84
N ILE A 195 -14.04 -9.48 -18.41
CA ILE A 195 -12.83 -8.84 -18.94
C ILE A 195 -12.74 -9.09 -20.46
N LEU A 196 -12.92 -10.34 -20.90
CA LEU A 196 -12.91 -10.71 -22.30
C LEU A 196 -13.95 -9.90 -23.11
N ARG A 197 -15.21 -9.85 -22.64
CA ARG A 197 -16.30 -9.13 -23.31
C ARG A 197 -16.00 -7.63 -23.41
N GLN A 198 -15.54 -7.00 -22.32
CA GLN A 198 -15.21 -5.58 -22.32
C GLN A 198 -14.11 -5.23 -23.33
N ASN A 199 -13.09 -6.10 -23.47
CA ASN A 199 -11.98 -5.83 -24.37
C ASN A 199 -12.32 -6.13 -25.85
N ILE A 200 -13.17 -7.12 -26.13
CA ILE A 200 -13.57 -7.44 -27.51
C ILE A 200 -14.54 -6.38 -28.05
N THR A 201 -15.45 -5.87 -27.23
CA THR A 201 -16.44 -4.87 -27.65
C THR A 201 -15.87 -3.46 -27.73
N ASN A 202 -14.59 -3.27 -27.40
CA ASN A 202 -13.91 -1.97 -27.39
C ASN A 202 -14.68 -0.88 -26.60
N SER A 203 -15.52 -1.30 -25.65
CA SER A 203 -16.31 -0.41 -24.79
C SER A 203 -15.46 0.10 -23.62
N ALA A 204 -14.32 0.75 -23.94
CA ALA A 204 -13.49 1.37 -22.92
C ALA A 204 -14.29 2.49 -22.25
N SER A 205 -14.84 2.20 -21.08
CA SER A 205 -15.50 3.21 -20.27
C SER A 205 -14.48 4.24 -19.81
N LYS A 206 -14.78 5.52 -20.03
CA LYS A 206 -13.95 6.62 -19.54
C LYS A 206 -14.19 6.82 -18.05
N ILE A 207 -13.12 6.94 -17.28
CA ILE A 207 -13.19 7.31 -15.87
C ILE A 207 -13.35 8.83 -15.77
N ASN A 208 -14.31 9.25 -14.97
CA ASN A 208 -14.52 10.66 -14.67
C ASN A 208 -13.81 11.01 -13.35
N ALA A 209 -13.27 12.22 -13.27
CA ALA A 209 -12.81 12.77 -12.02
C ALA A 209 -14.02 13.09 -11.13
N VAL A 210 -14.10 12.45 -9.98
CA VAL A 210 -15.22 12.58 -9.02
C VAL A 210 -14.77 13.15 -7.67
N VAL A 211 -13.46 13.23 -7.44
CA VAL A 211 -12.85 13.69 -6.19
C VAL A 211 -11.64 14.56 -6.55
N ARG A 212 -11.29 15.50 -5.70
CA ARG A 212 -10.08 16.31 -5.83
C ARG A 212 -9.01 15.86 -4.83
N PRO A 213 -7.71 16.13 -5.11
CA PRO A 213 -6.64 15.85 -4.15
C PRO A 213 -6.87 16.44 -2.76
N GLU A 214 -7.43 17.67 -2.68
CA GLU A 214 -7.73 18.34 -1.41
C GLU A 214 -8.77 17.60 -0.58
N ASP A 215 -9.74 16.94 -1.22
CA ASP A 215 -10.75 16.13 -0.55
C ASP A 215 -10.12 14.90 0.11
N ILE A 216 -9.09 14.32 -0.52
CA ILE A 216 -8.31 13.20 0.05
C ILE A 216 -7.52 13.68 1.28
N LEU A 217 -6.90 14.86 1.21
CA LEU A 217 -6.15 15.40 2.34
C LEU A 217 -7.07 15.64 3.54
N ARG A 218 -8.25 16.23 3.31
CA ARG A 218 -9.26 16.41 4.35
C ARG A 218 -9.73 15.06 4.93
N ALA A 219 -9.96 14.08 4.06
CA ALA A 219 -10.37 12.73 4.50
C ALA A 219 -9.27 12.03 5.34
N ARG A 220 -7.98 12.25 5.04
CA ARG A 220 -6.86 11.75 5.86
C ARG A 220 -6.90 12.29 7.28
N GLU A 221 -7.20 13.57 7.45
CA GLU A 221 -7.34 14.18 8.78
C GLU A 221 -8.48 13.55 9.57
N VAL A 222 -9.65 13.42 8.94
CA VAL A 222 -10.80 12.77 9.57
C VAL A 222 -10.54 11.28 9.85
N CYS A 223 -9.84 10.59 8.97
CA CYS A 223 -9.45 9.19 9.17
C CYS A 223 -8.55 9.02 10.42
N ARG A 224 -7.67 9.98 10.71
CA ARG A 224 -6.83 9.97 11.94
C ARG A 224 -7.65 10.10 13.21
N GLU A 225 -8.80 10.79 13.14
CA GLU A 225 -9.72 10.96 14.28
C GLU A 225 -10.49 9.68 14.63
N VAL A 226 -10.53 8.67 13.74
CA VAL A 226 -11.18 7.37 14.03
C VAL A 226 -10.69 6.84 15.37
N TYR A 227 -11.64 6.57 16.27
CA TYR A 227 -11.32 6.16 17.63
C TYR A 227 -10.70 4.76 17.66
N LEU A 228 -9.61 4.64 18.40
CA LEU A 228 -8.93 3.37 18.67
C LEU A 228 -8.98 3.14 20.17
N ASP A 229 -9.73 2.15 20.61
CA ASP A 229 -9.85 1.79 22.03
C ASP A 229 -8.56 1.12 22.52
N GLU A 230 -8.22 1.33 23.80
CA GLU A 230 -7.03 0.73 24.44
C GLU A 230 -7.03 -0.81 24.29
N LYS A 231 -8.20 -1.45 24.34
CA LYS A 231 -8.31 -2.91 24.12
C LYS A 231 -7.89 -3.31 22.72
N ILE A 232 -8.20 -2.49 21.71
CA ILE A 232 -7.76 -2.73 20.33
C ILE A 232 -6.26 -2.44 20.18
N GLU A 233 -5.74 -1.42 20.87
CA GLU A 233 -4.29 -1.17 20.90
C GLU A 233 -3.53 -2.36 21.51
N ASN A 234 -4.03 -2.90 22.62
CA ASN A 234 -3.48 -4.11 23.24
C ASN A 234 -3.57 -5.31 22.29
N TYR A 235 -4.71 -5.52 21.64
CA TYR A 235 -4.90 -6.59 20.66
C TYR A 235 -3.90 -6.50 19.49
N ILE A 236 -3.71 -5.32 18.91
CA ILE A 236 -2.70 -5.06 17.86
C ILE A 236 -1.29 -5.36 18.37
N THR A 237 -0.99 -4.92 19.59
CA THR A 237 0.33 -5.11 20.20
C THR A 237 0.59 -6.60 20.46
N ASP A 238 -0.38 -7.34 20.96
CA ASP A 238 -0.29 -8.78 21.21
C ASP A 238 -0.06 -9.57 19.91
N ILE A 239 -0.76 -9.22 18.84
CA ILE A 239 -0.54 -9.83 17.51
C ILE A 239 0.93 -9.66 17.07
N VAL A 240 1.48 -8.45 17.21
CA VAL A 240 2.86 -8.18 16.80
C VAL A 240 3.85 -8.84 17.74
N PHE A 241 3.63 -8.82 19.06
CA PHE A 241 4.48 -9.50 20.04
C PHE A 241 4.46 -11.02 19.88
N ALA A 242 3.32 -11.61 19.56
CA ALA A 242 3.22 -13.04 19.27
C ALA A 242 4.11 -13.46 18.07
N SER A 243 4.33 -12.57 17.10
CA SER A 243 5.28 -12.83 16.02
C SER A 243 6.75 -12.80 16.44
N ARG A 244 7.08 -12.09 17.54
CA ARG A 244 8.45 -12.01 18.10
C ARG A 244 8.71 -13.09 19.15
N PHE A 245 7.70 -13.37 19.98
CA PHE A 245 7.78 -14.26 21.13
C PHE A 245 6.67 -15.30 21.11
N PRO A 246 6.62 -16.18 20.09
CA PRO A 246 5.50 -17.09 19.90
C PRO A 246 5.30 -18.04 21.08
N SER A 247 6.37 -18.41 21.81
CA SER A 247 6.27 -19.27 22.99
C SER A 247 5.43 -18.68 24.12
N ASP A 248 5.44 -17.34 24.27
CA ASP A 248 4.70 -16.63 25.32
C ASP A 248 3.20 -16.57 25.01
N TYR A 249 2.82 -16.72 23.74
CA TYR A 249 1.46 -16.64 23.23
C TYR A 249 0.88 -18.02 22.85
N ARG A 250 1.34 -19.12 23.45
CA ARG A 250 0.88 -20.50 23.19
C ARG A 250 1.16 -20.99 21.75
N LEU A 251 2.04 -20.33 21.03
CA LEU A 251 2.43 -20.63 19.64
C LEU A 251 3.79 -21.35 19.59
N LYS A 252 4.09 -22.21 20.56
CA LYS A 252 5.37 -22.92 20.69
C LYS A 252 5.80 -23.66 19.41
N ARG A 253 4.84 -24.14 18.61
CA ARG A 253 5.11 -24.80 17.34
C ARG A 253 5.92 -23.91 16.40
N PHE A 254 5.68 -22.59 16.41
CA PHE A 254 6.32 -21.64 15.50
C PHE A 254 7.58 -20.97 16.08
N ALA A 255 8.00 -21.33 17.30
CA ALA A 255 9.13 -20.69 17.96
C ALA A 255 10.45 -20.81 17.17
N ASN A 256 10.66 -21.95 16.50
CA ASN A 256 11.84 -22.20 15.67
C ASN A 256 11.60 -21.89 14.17
N MET A 257 10.40 -21.46 13.80
CA MET A 257 10.01 -21.21 12.42
C MET A 257 10.06 -19.73 12.02
N ILE A 258 10.15 -18.84 13.02
CA ILE A 258 10.23 -17.39 12.81
C ILE A 258 11.67 -16.94 13.07
N SER A 259 12.33 -16.40 12.05
CA SER A 259 13.67 -15.82 12.17
C SER A 259 13.64 -14.43 12.79
N TYR A 260 12.64 -13.62 12.46
CA TYR A 260 12.34 -12.32 13.04
C TYR A 260 10.86 -12.00 12.94
N GLY A 261 10.32 -11.30 13.92
CA GLY A 261 8.92 -10.85 13.97
C GLY A 261 8.76 -9.38 13.57
N GLY A 262 7.52 -8.91 13.56
CA GLY A 262 7.17 -7.55 13.18
C GLY A 262 7.89 -6.47 14.00
N SER A 263 8.40 -5.42 13.35
CA SER A 263 8.96 -4.24 13.99
C SER A 263 7.86 -3.36 14.62
N PRO A 264 8.18 -2.31 15.40
CA PRO A 264 7.17 -1.33 15.85
C PRO A 264 6.37 -0.71 14.70
N ARG A 265 6.93 -0.64 13.49
CA ARG A 265 6.20 -0.23 12.29
C ARG A 265 5.01 -1.14 11.99
N ALA A 266 5.10 -2.43 12.33
CA ALA A 266 3.99 -3.36 12.18
C ALA A 266 2.77 -2.94 13.01
N SER A 267 2.97 -2.60 14.29
CA SER A 267 1.89 -2.13 15.17
C SER A 267 1.31 -0.80 14.69
N ILE A 268 2.17 0.15 14.31
CA ILE A 268 1.76 1.45 13.77
C ILE A 268 0.94 1.27 12.49
N ASN A 269 1.43 0.47 11.55
CA ASN A 269 0.74 0.25 10.28
C ASN A 269 -0.55 -0.55 10.42
N LEU A 270 -0.62 -1.51 11.38
CA LEU A 270 -1.88 -2.19 11.71
C LEU A 270 -2.91 -1.19 12.24
N ALA A 271 -2.54 -0.31 13.16
CA ALA A 271 -3.44 0.70 13.70
C ALA A 271 -3.93 1.67 12.60
N LEU A 272 -3.00 2.22 11.80
CA LEU A 272 -3.35 3.16 10.73
C LEU A 272 -4.21 2.52 9.63
N ALA A 273 -3.85 1.31 9.20
CA ALA A 273 -4.62 0.57 8.19
C ALA A 273 -6.02 0.19 8.71
N SER A 274 -6.14 -0.19 10.00
CA SER A 274 -7.42 -0.49 10.63
C SER A 274 -8.32 0.74 10.74
N LYS A 275 -7.76 1.91 11.10
CA LYS A 275 -8.49 3.18 11.08
C LYS A 275 -8.99 3.53 9.68
N ALA A 276 -8.14 3.39 8.66
CA ALA A 276 -8.52 3.63 7.28
C ALA A 276 -9.60 2.64 6.80
N TYR A 277 -9.51 1.38 7.22
CA TYR A 277 -10.52 0.38 6.92
C TYR A 277 -11.86 0.70 7.58
N ALA A 278 -11.87 1.07 8.88
CA ALA A 278 -13.05 1.51 9.60
C ALA A 278 -13.70 2.75 8.93
N PHE A 279 -12.87 3.72 8.51
CA PHE A 279 -13.35 4.90 7.76
C PHE A 279 -14.04 4.52 6.44
N ILE A 280 -13.45 3.62 5.65
CA ILE A 280 -14.05 3.09 4.42
C ILE A 280 -15.38 2.38 4.72
N LYS A 281 -15.48 1.70 5.86
CA LYS A 281 -16.72 1.05 6.35
C LYS A 281 -17.67 2.02 7.07
N ARG A 282 -17.36 3.33 7.05
CA ARG A 282 -18.20 4.41 7.62
C ARG A 282 -18.41 4.33 9.12
N ARG A 283 -17.40 3.84 9.83
CA ARG A 283 -17.40 3.76 11.30
C ARG A 283 -16.38 4.70 11.91
N GLY A 284 -16.77 5.38 13.00
CA GLY A 284 -15.92 6.27 13.76
C GLY A 284 -15.01 5.57 14.76
N TYR A 285 -15.00 4.25 14.81
CA TYR A 285 -14.19 3.46 15.72
C TYR A 285 -13.73 2.16 15.05
N VAL A 286 -12.58 1.67 15.50
CA VAL A 286 -11.99 0.39 15.04
C VAL A 286 -12.57 -0.77 15.85
N ILE A 287 -12.85 -1.86 15.17
CA ILE A 287 -13.23 -3.15 15.77
C ILE A 287 -12.19 -4.23 15.46
N PRO A 288 -12.13 -5.33 16.21
CA PRO A 288 -11.14 -6.40 15.97
C PRO A 288 -11.15 -6.94 14.53
N GLU A 289 -12.32 -7.00 13.90
CA GLU A 289 -12.48 -7.45 12.52
C GLU A 289 -11.74 -6.56 11.52
N ASP A 290 -11.60 -5.25 11.80
CA ASP A 290 -10.85 -4.33 10.95
C ASP A 290 -9.35 -4.66 11.00
N VAL A 291 -8.84 -4.94 12.20
CA VAL A 291 -7.45 -5.38 12.39
C VAL A 291 -7.20 -6.69 11.64
N ARG A 292 -8.09 -7.66 11.79
CA ARG A 292 -7.98 -8.96 11.11
C ARG A 292 -8.05 -8.82 9.59
N ALA A 293 -8.89 -7.92 9.07
CA ALA A 293 -9.06 -7.69 7.64
C ALA A 293 -7.80 -7.18 6.94
N VAL A 294 -6.93 -6.45 7.64
CA VAL A 294 -5.70 -5.88 7.09
C VAL A 294 -4.43 -6.60 7.55
N ALA A 295 -4.52 -7.46 8.55
CA ALA A 295 -3.37 -8.09 9.22
C ALA A 295 -2.43 -8.82 8.26
N LEU A 296 -2.95 -9.64 7.35
CA LEU A 296 -2.14 -10.36 6.36
C LEU A 296 -1.32 -9.39 5.49
N ASP A 297 -1.96 -8.35 4.99
CA ASP A 297 -1.32 -7.41 4.06
C ASP A 297 -0.31 -6.50 4.77
N VAL A 298 -0.48 -6.27 6.08
CA VAL A 298 0.47 -5.50 6.89
C VAL A 298 1.63 -6.36 7.37
N LEU A 299 1.42 -7.63 7.70
CA LEU A 299 2.40 -8.45 8.43
C LEU A 299 3.22 -9.40 7.54
N ARG A 300 2.70 -9.84 6.37
CA ARG A 300 3.35 -10.90 5.58
C ARG A 300 4.79 -10.58 5.12
N HIS A 301 5.14 -9.32 5.02
CA HIS A 301 6.48 -8.87 4.64
C HIS A 301 7.32 -8.40 5.84
N ARG A 302 6.82 -8.62 7.05
CA ARG A 302 7.44 -8.21 8.32
C ARG A 302 7.77 -9.36 9.23
N ILE A 303 7.44 -10.58 8.82
CA ILE A 303 7.75 -11.81 9.54
C ILE A 303 8.63 -12.64 8.63
N GLY A 304 9.87 -12.91 9.06
CA GLY A 304 10.81 -13.74 8.34
C GLY A 304 10.72 -15.19 8.79
N LEU A 305 10.83 -16.10 7.84
CA LEU A 305 10.85 -17.54 8.10
C LEU A 305 12.27 -18.04 8.29
N THR A 306 12.42 -19.16 8.98
CA THR A 306 13.67 -19.92 9.04
C THR A 306 13.71 -20.95 7.90
N TYR A 307 14.91 -21.45 7.58
CA TYR A 307 15.06 -22.54 6.61
C TYR A 307 14.27 -23.80 7.02
N GLU A 308 14.07 -24.03 8.33
CA GLU A 308 13.26 -25.13 8.87
C GLU A 308 11.79 -24.97 8.47
N ALA A 309 11.24 -23.76 8.59
CA ALA A 309 9.88 -23.44 8.16
C ALA A 309 9.70 -23.64 6.66
N GLU A 310 10.67 -23.18 5.85
CA GLU A 310 10.64 -23.35 4.40
C GLU A 310 10.70 -24.83 3.99
N ALA A 311 11.51 -25.64 4.67
CA ALA A 311 11.62 -27.08 4.45
C ALA A 311 10.32 -27.82 4.79
N GLU A 312 9.57 -27.33 5.77
CA GLU A 312 8.24 -27.83 6.13
C GLU A 312 7.10 -27.25 5.29
N ASN A 313 7.40 -26.39 4.31
CA ASN A 313 6.45 -25.66 3.48
C ASN A 313 5.46 -24.80 4.28
N ILE A 314 5.89 -24.28 5.44
CA ILE A 314 5.09 -23.36 6.24
C ILE A 314 5.22 -21.96 5.67
N THR A 315 4.08 -21.30 5.49
CA THR A 315 4.01 -19.94 4.93
C THR A 315 3.86 -18.89 6.02
N THR A 316 4.27 -17.67 5.72
CA THR A 316 4.07 -16.53 6.63
C THR A 316 2.57 -16.31 6.90
N GLU A 317 1.72 -16.53 5.89
CA GLU A 317 0.27 -16.43 6.01
C GLU A 317 -0.31 -17.44 6.99
N GLU A 318 0.21 -18.67 7.02
CA GLU A 318 -0.21 -19.69 8.01
C GLU A 318 0.12 -19.24 9.42
N ILE A 319 1.35 -18.73 9.64
CA ILE A 319 1.77 -18.22 10.95
C ILE A 319 0.89 -17.04 11.38
N ILE A 320 0.62 -16.09 10.51
CA ILE A 320 -0.23 -14.94 10.83
C ILE A 320 -1.65 -15.37 11.16
N ASN A 321 -2.21 -16.31 10.38
CA ASN A 321 -3.56 -16.82 10.64
C ASN A 321 -3.63 -17.53 11.99
N GLU A 322 -2.61 -18.30 12.36
CA GLU A 322 -2.57 -18.96 13.65
C GLU A 322 -2.42 -17.97 14.82
N ILE A 323 -1.61 -16.91 14.65
CA ILE A 323 -1.54 -15.80 15.60
C ILE A 323 -2.93 -15.18 15.80
N LEU A 324 -3.61 -14.81 14.71
CA LEU A 324 -4.94 -14.21 14.75
C LEU A 324 -6.01 -15.11 15.38
N ASN A 325 -5.85 -16.45 15.29
CA ASN A 325 -6.77 -17.41 15.88
C ASN A 325 -6.47 -17.69 17.36
N THR A 326 -5.22 -17.45 17.79
CA THR A 326 -4.77 -17.76 19.15
C THR A 326 -4.91 -16.56 20.09
N ILE A 327 -4.66 -15.34 19.57
CA ILE A 327 -4.79 -14.11 20.36
C ILE A 327 -6.26 -13.86 20.69
N GLU A 328 -6.54 -13.60 21.95
CA GLU A 328 -7.89 -13.32 22.44
C GLU A 328 -8.44 -12.03 21.84
N VAL A 329 -9.65 -12.11 21.33
CA VAL A 329 -10.34 -10.96 20.73
C VAL A 329 -11.01 -10.16 21.85
N PRO A 330 -10.76 -8.85 21.97
CA PRO A 330 -11.29 -8.01 23.05
C PRO A 330 -12.79 -7.77 22.98
#